data_a56b5ca9042e49e8cf8c65def29b7094
#
_entry.id   a56b5ca9042e49e8cf8c65def29b7094
#
_cell.length_a   1.000
_cell.length_b   1.000
_cell.length_c   1.000
_cell.angle_alpha   90.00
_cell.angle_beta   90.00
_cell.angle_gamma   90.00
#
_symmetry.space_group_name_H-M   'P 1'
#
loop_
_entity.id
_entity.type
_entity.pdbx_description
1 polymer ?
#
loop_
_entity_poly.entity_id
_entity_poly.type
_entity_poly.pdbx_seq_one_letter_code
_entity_poly.pdbx_strand_id
1 'polypeptide(L)'
;MLFRSYQGLVDFYRSHYHPSNAVFMSYGDIPVGELHARFEERALTRFERLDIHVAVPDEKRYCAPIAVEEAYAWEEDEPPESRSHVVLGWLLGKSTSLEDLLEAHLLNGVLLDNSASPLQQALETTELGAAPSPLCGIEDSQREIVFSCGLEGSDAEHAKDIERLVLDTLERVATEGLPVEQVRAVLHQLELHQREISGDGYPFGLQLGLMALTGAIHRGDPVAVL
;
A
#
# COMPACT_ATOMS: atom_id res chain seq x y z
N MET A 1 -16.46 -3.71 2.24
CA MET A 1 -17.89 -3.36 2.52
C MET A 1 -18.78 -4.37 1.83
N LEU A 2 -19.55 -5.16 2.57
CA LEU A 2 -20.49 -6.12 2.00
C LEU A 2 -21.84 -5.41 1.77
N PHE A 3 -22.22 -5.29 0.51
CA PHE A 3 -23.56 -4.79 0.16
C PHE A 3 -24.61 -5.82 0.57
N ARG A 4 -25.50 -5.45 1.47
CA ARG A 4 -26.58 -6.33 1.93
C ARG A 4 -27.79 -6.37 0.99
N SER A 5 -27.82 -5.52 -0.05
CA SER A 5 -28.93 -5.44 -0.99
C SER A 5 -28.48 -4.84 -2.34
N TYR A 6 -29.24 -5.18 -3.41
CA TYR A 6 -29.06 -4.56 -4.73
C TYR A 6 -29.21 -3.04 -4.69
N GLN A 7 -30.18 -2.54 -3.92
CA GLN A 7 -30.38 -1.09 -3.79
C GLN A 7 -29.16 -0.42 -3.14
N GLY A 8 -28.58 -1.03 -2.11
CA GLY A 8 -27.34 -0.53 -1.50
C GLY A 8 -26.17 -0.45 -2.48
N LEU A 9 -26.03 -1.41 -3.39
CA LEU A 9 -25.03 -1.37 -4.44
C LEU A 9 -25.29 -0.21 -5.42
N VAL A 10 -26.52 -0.03 -5.86
CA VAL A 10 -26.93 1.04 -6.77
C VAL A 10 -26.69 2.43 -6.14
N ASP A 11 -27.04 2.59 -4.87
CA ASP A 11 -26.88 3.86 -4.16
C ASP A 11 -25.39 4.18 -3.95
N PHE A 12 -24.57 3.17 -3.63
CA PHE A 12 -23.11 3.32 -3.58
C PHE A 12 -22.55 3.73 -4.94
N TYR A 13 -22.92 3.05 -6.01
CA TYR A 13 -22.47 3.39 -7.36
C TYR A 13 -22.82 4.84 -7.71
N ARG A 14 -24.05 5.27 -7.48
CA ARG A 14 -24.51 6.63 -7.80
C ARG A 14 -23.78 7.71 -6.99
N SER A 15 -23.44 7.42 -5.75
CA SER A 15 -22.75 8.39 -4.89
C SER A 15 -21.24 8.46 -5.14
N HIS A 16 -20.59 7.34 -5.51
CA HIS A 16 -19.13 7.27 -5.64
C HIS A 16 -18.65 7.42 -7.08
N TYR A 17 -19.38 6.86 -8.05
CA TYR A 17 -19.00 6.86 -9.46
C TYR A 17 -19.63 8.03 -10.23
N HIS A 18 -19.33 9.23 -9.78
CA HIS A 18 -19.81 10.48 -10.40
C HIS A 18 -18.62 11.36 -10.77
N PRO A 19 -18.65 12.08 -11.93
CA PRO A 19 -17.55 12.97 -12.34
C PRO A 19 -17.14 14.02 -11.29
N SER A 20 -18.09 14.48 -10.47
CA SER A 20 -17.79 15.41 -9.36
C SER A 20 -16.91 14.80 -8.27
N ASN A 21 -16.77 13.46 -8.23
CA ASN A 21 -15.89 12.74 -7.33
C ASN A 21 -14.67 12.10 -8.03
N ALA A 22 -14.48 12.36 -9.32
CA ALA A 22 -13.42 11.75 -10.11
C ALA A 22 -12.20 12.67 -10.22
N VAL A 23 -11.02 12.06 -10.30
CA VAL A 23 -9.77 12.69 -10.70
C VAL A 23 -9.41 12.17 -12.08
N PHE A 24 -9.19 13.08 -13.03
CA PHE A 24 -8.81 12.74 -14.40
C PHE A 24 -7.31 12.97 -14.56
N MET A 25 -6.59 11.95 -14.95
CA MET A 25 -5.19 12.03 -15.33
C MET A 25 -5.04 11.70 -16.80
N SER A 26 -4.20 12.42 -17.49
CA SER A 26 -3.81 12.13 -18.87
C SER A 26 -2.32 12.33 -19.04
N TYR A 27 -1.72 11.46 -19.83
CA TYR A 27 -0.33 11.53 -20.21
C TYR A 27 -0.22 11.35 -21.75
N GLY A 28 0.58 12.18 -22.39
CA GLY A 28 0.81 12.08 -23.83
C GLY A 28 0.94 13.46 -24.50
N ASP A 29 0.99 13.46 -25.83
CA ASP A 29 1.22 14.65 -26.66
C ASP A 29 -0.10 15.26 -27.18
N ILE A 30 -1.10 15.35 -26.34
CA ILE A 30 -2.37 16.02 -26.67
C ILE A 30 -2.45 17.32 -25.89
N PRO A 31 -2.69 18.46 -26.55
CA PRO A 31 -2.85 19.73 -25.85
C PRO A 31 -3.94 19.69 -24.78
N VAL A 32 -3.66 20.20 -23.59
CA VAL A 32 -4.58 20.16 -22.43
C VAL A 32 -5.96 20.75 -22.76
N GLY A 33 -6.01 21.84 -23.55
CA GLY A 33 -7.29 22.43 -23.99
C GLY A 33 -8.14 21.49 -24.84
N GLU A 34 -7.51 20.67 -25.70
CA GLU A 34 -8.21 19.67 -26.49
C GLU A 34 -8.74 18.51 -25.61
N LEU A 35 -7.95 18.08 -24.63
CA LEU A 35 -8.39 17.09 -23.65
C LEU A 35 -9.58 17.57 -22.86
N HIS A 36 -9.53 18.79 -22.32
CA HIS A 36 -10.65 19.39 -21.60
C HIS A 36 -11.91 19.46 -22.47
N ALA A 37 -11.79 19.91 -23.72
CA ALA A 37 -12.93 19.96 -24.64
C ALA A 37 -13.52 18.57 -24.90
N ARG A 38 -12.68 17.56 -25.06
CA ARG A 38 -13.14 16.16 -25.24
C ARG A 38 -13.84 15.61 -23.99
N PHE A 39 -13.31 15.86 -22.80
CA PHE A 39 -13.96 15.44 -21.55
C PHE A 39 -15.30 16.14 -21.37
N GLU A 40 -15.36 17.46 -21.60
CA GLU A 40 -16.60 18.23 -21.53
C GLU A 40 -17.65 17.69 -22.49
N GLU A 41 -17.32 17.60 -23.79
CA GLU A 41 -18.26 17.18 -24.84
C GLU A 41 -18.74 15.74 -24.66
N ARG A 42 -17.82 14.80 -24.32
CA ARG A 42 -18.14 13.37 -24.36
C ARG A 42 -18.69 12.83 -23.04
N ALA A 43 -18.36 13.46 -21.92
CA ALA A 43 -18.72 12.96 -20.61
C ALA A 43 -19.41 14.01 -19.73
N LEU A 44 -18.77 15.15 -19.44
CA LEU A 44 -19.20 16.02 -18.36
C LEU A 44 -20.54 16.71 -18.62
N THR A 45 -20.85 17.07 -19.88
CA THR A 45 -22.15 17.67 -20.27
C THR A 45 -23.36 16.79 -19.94
N ARG A 46 -23.17 15.50 -19.63
CA ARG A 46 -24.25 14.58 -19.27
C ARG A 46 -24.58 14.57 -17.79
N PHE A 47 -23.80 15.30 -17.00
CA PHE A 47 -23.90 15.31 -15.55
C PHE A 47 -24.02 16.74 -15.03
N GLU A 48 -24.85 16.91 -14.03
CA GLU A 48 -24.87 18.13 -13.24
C GLU A 48 -23.81 18.04 -12.15
N ARG A 49 -23.18 19.16 -11.81
CA ARG A 49 -22.20 19.19 -10.72
C ARG A 49 -22.90 18.87 -9.40
N LEU A 50 -22.42 17.87 -8.69
CA LEU A 50 -22.86 17.52 -7.35
C LEU A 50 -21.85 18.05 -6.32
N ASP A 51 -22.37 18.59 -5.22
CA ASP A 51 -21.55 18.96 -4.06
C ASP A 51 -21.39 17.71 -3.16
N ILE A 52 -20.63 16.74 -3.67
CA ILE A 52 -20.31 15.52 -2.96
C ILE A 52 -18.80 15.45 -2.67
N HIS A 53 -18.48 15.09 -1.46
CA HIS A 53 -17.13 14.82 -1.01
C HIS A 53 -17.06 13.42 -0.45
N VAL A 54 -16.99 12.44 -1.34
CA VAL A 54 -16.77 11.05 -0.95
C VAL A 54 -15.26 10.84 -0.89
N ALA A 55 -14.73 10.81 0.33
CA ALA A 55 -13.34 10.54 0.61
C ALA A 55 -13.23 9.28 1.47
N VAL A 56 -12.11 8.57 1.34
CA VAL A 56 -11.77 7.49 2.27
C VAL A 56 -11.46 8.13 3.63
N PRO A 57 -12.16 7.77 4.71
CA PRO A 57 -11.84 8.26 6.04
C PRO A 57 -10.54 7.63 6.56
N ASP A 58 -9.97 8.21 7.60
CA ASP A 58 -8.89 7.56 8.35
C ASP A 58 -9.43 6.26 8.96
N GLU A 59 -8.57 5.23 9.02
CA GLU A 59 -8.95 3.93 9.56
C GLU A 59 -9.25 4.04 11.08
N LYS A 60 -10.13 3.18 11.53
CA LYS A 60 -10.50 3.13 12.93
C LYS A 60 -9.30 2.74 13.80
N ARG A 61 -9.06 3.49 14.84
CA ARG A 61 -8.06 3.14 15.86
C ARG A 61 -8.65 2.21 16.91
N TYR A 62 -7.92 1.17 17.20
CA TYR A 62 -8.28 0.18 18.25
C TYR A 62 -7.42 0.40 19.49
N CYS A 63 -7.96 0.11 20.65
CA CYS A 63 -7.24 0.25 21.93
C CYS A 63 -6.19 -0.85 22.16
N ALA A 64 -6.27 -1.94 21.37
CA ALA A 64 -5.34 -3.07 21.39
C ALA A 64 -5.27 -3.68 19.99
N PRO A 65 -4.22 -4.45 19.69
CA PRO A 65 -4.16 -5.23 18.46
C PRO A 65 -5.38 -6.11 18.30
N ILE A 66 -5.86 -6.28 17.07
CA ILE A 66 -6.95 -7.19 16.71
C ILE A 66 -6.38 -8.35 15.92
N ALA A 67 -6.87 -9.54 16.19
CA ALA A 67 -6.61 -10.73 15.38
C ALA A 67 -7.88 -11.08 14.61
N VAL A 68 -7.72 -11.35 13.33
CA VAL A 68 -8.80 -11.78 12.43
C VAL A 68 -8.38 -13.08 11.80
N GLU A 69 -9.26 -14.05 11.80
CA GLU A 69 -9.07 -15.34 11.14
C GLU A 69 -10.21 -15.53 10.14
N GLU A 70 -9.85 -15.74 8.88
CA GLU A 70 -10.79 -15.89 7.78
C GLU A 70 -10.36 -17.03 6.87
N ALA A 71 -11.34 -17.77 6.35
CA ALA A 71 -11.10 -18.82 5.38
C ALA A 71 -11.08 -18.26 3.97
N TYR A 72 -10.19 -18.75 3.14
CA TYR A 72 -10.15 -18.44 1.71
C TYR A 72 -10.39 -19.68 0.84
N ALA A 73 -10.77 -19.45 -0.43
CA ALA A 73 -11.02 -20.55 -1.36
C ALA A 73 -9.73 -21.28 -1.69
N TRP A 74 -9.79 -22.61 -1.71
CA TRP A 74 -8.67 -23.50 -1.97
C TRP A 74 -9.02 -24.53 -3.06
N GLU A 75 -8.03 -24.97 -3.85
CA GLU A 75 -8.22 -26.02 -4.84
C GLU A 75 -8.03 -27.40 -4.19
N GLU A 76 -8.94 -28.35 -4.48
CA GLU A 76 -9.02 -29.66 -3.82
C GLU A 76 -7.78 -30.55 -4.07
N ASP A 77 -7.03 -30.28 -5.15
CA ASP A 77 -5.88 -31.12 -5.58
C ASP A 77 -4.58 -30.82 -4.83
N GLU A 78 -4.55 -29.79 -3.97
CA GLU A 78 -3.36 -29.44 -3.20
C GLU A 78 -3.42 -30.03 -1.77
N PRO A 79 -2.27 -30.45 -1.19
CA PRO A 79 -2.26 -31.04 0.14
C PRO A 79 -2.73 -30.06 1.22
N PRO A 80 -3.45 -30.50 2.26
CA PRO A 80 -4.05 -29.61 3.28
C PRO A 80 -3.05 -28.96 4.22
N GLU A 81 -1.82 -29.40 4.23
CA GLU A 81 -0.77 -28.95 5.13
C GLU A 81 -0.13 -27.65 4.62
N SER A 82 0.24 -26.76 5.53
CA SER A 82 0.96 -25.52 5.19
C SER A 82 0.20 -24.54 4.28
N ARG A 83 -1.08 -24.30 4.55
CA ARG A 83 -1.97 -23.47 3.71
C ARG A 83 -2.31 -22.12 4.32
N SER A 84 -1.85 -21.85 5.52
CA SER A 84 -2.19 -20.61 6.19
C SER A 84 -1.25 -19.49 5.76
N HIS A 85 -1.82 -18.30 5.60
CA HIS A 85 -1.07 -17.06 5.51
C HIS A 85 -1.22 -16.33 6.84
N VAL A 86 -0.10 -16.00 7.46
CA VAL A 86 -0.10 -15.23 8.71
C VAL A 86 0.61 -13.91 8.44
N VAL A 87 -0.12 -12.82 8.54
CA VAL A 87 0.38 -11.47 8.24
C VAL A 87 0.05 -10.54 9.39
N LEU A 88 1.05 -9.81 9.84
CA LEU A 88 0.90 -8.70 10.78
C LEU A 88 0.92 -7.39 9.98
N GLY A 89 0.09 -6.44 10.40
CA GLY A 89 0.00 -5.14 9.75
C GLY A 89 -0.07 -3.98 10.73
N TRP A 90 0.54 -2.86 10.35
CA TRP A 90 0.55 -1.62 11.10
C TRP A 90 0.12 -0.47 10.20
N LEU A 91 -0.71 0.41 10.74
CA LEU A 91 -0.95 1.71 10.15
C LEU A 91 0.21 2.64 10.55
N LEU A 92 0.86 3.20 9.53
CA LEU A 92 1.90 4.21 9.71
C LEU A 92 1.30 5.63 9.57
N GLY A 93 1.93 6.48 8.79
CA GLY A 93 1.46 7.83 8.51
C GLY A 93 0.49 7.91 7.32
N LYS A 94 0.36 9.10 6.76
CA LYS A 94 -0.54 9.37 5.63
C LYS A 94 0.21 9.37 4.31
N SER A 95 -0.34 8.74 3.30
CA SER A 95 0.22 8.74 1.94
C SER A 95 0.24 10.13 1.26
N THR A 96 -0.42 11.12 1.85
CA THR A 96 -0.38 12.52 1.40
C THR A 96 0.69 13.36 2.10
N SER A 97 1.47 12.77 3.00
CA SER A 97 2.59 13.40 3.71
C SER A 97 3.89 12.85 3.16
N LEU A 98 4.72 13.73 2.58
CA LEU A 98 6.04 13.33 2.09
C LEU A 98 6.95 12.80 3.20
N GLU A 99 6.88 13.39 4.39
CA GLU A 99 7.66 12.95 5.56
C GLU A 99 7.28 11.52 5.96
N ASP A 100 5.98 11.25 6.13
CA ASP A 100 5.47 9.92 6.48
C ASP A 100 5.85 8.87 5.41
N LEU A 101 5.77 9.24 4.11
CA LEU A 101 6.18 8.36 3.01
C LEU A 101 7.68 8.02 3.06
N LEU A 102 8.53 9.03 3.23
CA LEU A 102 9.98 8.82 3.29
C LEU A 102 10.37 7.97 4.51
N GLU A 103 9.76 8.22 5.67
CA GLU A 103 9.97 7.41 6.87
C GLU A 103 9.51 5.96 6.66
N ALA A 104 8.35 5.75 6.04
CA ALA A 104 7.84 4.42 5.74
C ALA A 104 8.73 3.66 4.75
N HIS A 105 9.17 4.31 3.67
CA HIS A 105 10.11 3.71 2.70
C HIS A 105 11.46 3.39 3.33
N LEU A 106 12.00 4.27 4.17
CA LEU A 106 13.24 4.01 4.89
C LEU A 106 13.08 2.82 5.84
N LEU A 107 11.99 2.78 6.61
CA LEU A 107 11.68 1.67 7.51
C LEU A 107 11.61 0.35 6.75
N ASN A 108 10.86 0.32 5.64
CA ASN A 108 10.74 -0.85 4.79
C ASN A 108 12.11 -1.32 4.27
N GLY A 109 12.90 -0.39 3.73
CA GLY A 109 14.22 -0.70 3.20
C GLY A 109 15.18 -1.29 4.24
N VAL A 110 15.22 -0.74 5.44
CA VAL A 110 16.12 -1.27 6.49
C VAL A 110 15.65 -2.60 7.07
N LEU A 111 14.35 -2.91 7.04
CA LEU A 111 13.79 -4.12 7.63
C LEU A 111 13.64 -5.29 6.64
N LEU A 112 13.35 -5.01 5.35
CA LEU A 112 12.88 -6.02 4.40
C LEU A 112 13.60 -6.03 3.03
N ASP A 113 14.51 -5.10 2.73
CA ASP A 113 15.05 -4.92 1.37
C ASP A 113 15.86 -6.12 0.84
N ASN A 114 16.56 -6.82 1.74
CA ASN A 114 17.41 -7.95 1.33
C ASN A 114 17.59 -8.94 2.49
N SER A 115 18.16 -10.12 2.18
CA SER A 115 18.36 -11.21 3.16
C SER A 115 19.29 -10.87 4.34
N ALA A 116 19.99 -9.73 4.33
CA ALA A 116 20.72 -9.21 5.47
C ALA A 116 19.88 -8.25 6.33
N SER A 117 18.72 -7.84 5.85
CA SER A 117 17.75 -7.04 6.59
C SER A 117 17.12 -7.88 7.71
N PRO A 118 17.01 -7.38 8.93
CA PRO A 118 16.73 -8.22 10.11
C PRO A 118 15.39 -8.95 10.06
N LEU A 119 14.36 -8.32 9.54
CA LEU A 119 13.05 -8.93 9.46
C LEU A 119 12.96 -9.89 8.27
N GLN A 120 13.53 -9.52 7.12
CA GLN A 120 13.62 -10.41 5.95
C GLN A 120 14.38 -11.69 6.31
N GLN A 121 15.54 -11.56 6.97
CA GLN A 121 16.33 -12.71 7.42
C GLN A 121 15.54 -13.61 8.37
N ALA A 122 14.83 -13.03 9.34
CA ALA A 122 14.04 -13.81 10.29
C ALA A 122 12.93 -14.61 9.59
N LEU A 123 12.27 -13.98 8.59
CA LEU A 123 11.20 -14.64 7.83
C LEU A 123 11.73 -15.70 6.84
N GLU A 124 12.91 -15.50 6.26
CA GLU A 124 13.51 -16.45 5.31
C GLU A 124 14.13 -17.68 5.99
N THR A 125 14.58 -17.54 7.24
CA THR A 125 15.33 -18.62 7.91
C THR A 125 14.48 -19.45 8.88
N THR A 126 13.24 -19.05 9.13
CA THR A 126 12.34 -19.80 10.03
C THR A 126 11.75 -21.05 9.35
N GLU A 127 11.43 -22.04 10.16
CA GLU A 127 10.69 -23.24 9.73
C GLU A 127 9.17 -23.10 9.93
N LEU A 128 8.68 -21.93 10.34
CA LEU A 128 7.26 -21.70 10.65
C LEU A 128 6.38 -21.48 9.41
N GLY A 129 6.98 -21.34 8.25
CA GLY A 129 6.28 -21.18 6.96
C GLY A 129 7.20 -21.48 5.79
N ALA A 130 6.65 -21.53 4.58
CA ALA A 130 7.39 -21.86 3.37
C ALA A 130 8.21 -20.68 2.83
N ALA A 131 7.66 -19.46 2.94
CA ALA A 131 8.31 -18.23 2.43
C ALA A 131 7.75 -16.98 3.12
N PRO A 132 8.47 -15.84 3.05
CA PRO A 132 7.89 -14.54 3.38
C PRO A 132 6.65 -14.29 2.54
N SER A 133 5.61 -13.73 3.18
CA SER A 133 4.35 -13.41 2.50
C SER A 133 4.59 -12.38 1.37
N PRO A 134 3.92 -12.51 0.21
CA PRO A 134 3.95 -11.49 -0.84
C PRO A 134 3.35 -10.13 -0.41
N LEU A 135 2.70 -10.09 0.75
CA LEU A 135 2.20 -8.86 1.36
C LEU A 135 3.24 -8.15 2.25
N CYS A 136 4.47 -8.69 2.35
CA CYS A 136 5.54 -8.01 3.07
C CYS A 136 5.92 -6.71 2.36
N GLY A 137 6.02 -5.63 3.14
CA GLY A 137 6.37 -4.31 2.64
C GLY A 137 5.37 -3.24 3.01
N ILE A 138 5.40 -2.14 2.26
CA ILE A 138 4.45 -1.03 2.43
C ILE A 138 3.42 -0.99 1.30
N GLU A 139 2.20 -0.63 1.66
CA GLU A 139 1.12 -0.25 0.76
C GLU A 139 0.80 1.24 1.01
N ASP A 140 1.19 2.09 0.10
CA ASP A 140 1.08 3.55 0.19
C ASP A 140 0.09 4.17 -0.79
N SER A 141 -0.58 3.36 -1.60
CA SER A 141 -1.64 3.83 -2.51
C SER A 141 -2.96 4.15 -1.79
N GLN A 142 -3.10 3.68 -0.56
CA GLN A 142 -4.25 3.96 0.30
C GLN A 142 -4.06 5.30 1.03
N ARG A 143 -5.12 5.78 1.70
CA ARG A 143 -5.06 7.03 2.46
C ARG A 143 -4.04 7.01 3.59
N GLU A 144 -3.93 5.90 4.28
CA GLU A 144 -2.93 5.67 5.31
C GLU A 144 -2.00 4.54 4.86
N ILE A 145 -0.72 4.75 5.07
CA ILE A 145 0.33 3.80 4.71
C ILE A 145 0.20 2.58 5.61
N VAL A 146 0.22 1.40 5.04
CA VAL A 146 0.22 0.13 5.76
C VAL A 146 1.58 -0.53 5.60
N PHE A 147 2.22 -0.89 6.69
CA PHE A 147 3.36 -1.79 6.70
C PHE A 147 2.87 -3.19 7.08
N SER A 148 3.28 -4.19 6.32
CA SER A 148 2.90 -5.58 6.57
C SER A 148 4.10 -6.50 6.50
N CYS A 149 4.09 -7.56 7.28
CA CYS A 149 5.05 -8.65 7.17
C CYS A 149 4.47 -9.96 7.73
N GLY A 150 4.98 -11.07 7.26
CA GLY A 150 4.51 -12.38 7.69
C GLY A 150 4.98 -13.50 6.80
N LEU A 151 4.35 -14.65 6.92
CA LEU A 151 4.70 -15.87 6.20
C LEU A 151 3.51 -16.43 5.44
N GLU A 152 3.79 -17.02 4.30
CA GLU A 152 2.87 -17.90 3.57
C GLU A 152 3.30 -19.37 3.70
N GLY A 153 2.41 -20.29 3.38
CA GLY A 153 2.67 -21.71 3.46
C GLY A 153 2.95 -22.18 4.89
N SER A 154 2.19 -21.69 5.86
CA SER A 154 2.27 -22.01 7.27
C SER A 154 1.08 -22.85 7.73
N ASP A 155 1.15 -23.40 8.92
CA ASP A 155 0.02 -23.99 9.61
C ASP A 155 -0.64 -22.97 10.54
N ALA A 156 -1.97 -23.03 10.69
CA ALA A 156 -2.73 -22.11 11.53
C ALA A 156 -2.26 -22.11 13.01
N GLU A 157 -1.76 -23.25 13.48
CA GLU A 157 -1.22 -23.40 14.86
C GLU A 157 0.03 -22.52 15.07
N HIS A 158 0.80 -22.23 14.04
CA HIS A 158 2.00 -21.39 14.11
C HIS A 158 1.73 -19.89 14.18
N ALA A 159 0.48 -19.44 14.04
CA ALA A 159 0.15 -18.02 13.97
C ALA A 159 0.74 -17.19 15.14
N LYS A 160 0.69 -17.73 16.37
CA LYS A 160 1.27 -17.05 17.55
C LYS A 160 2.78 -17.06 17.59
N ASP A 161 3.41 -18.10 17.04
CA ASP A 161 4.87 -18.20 16.99
C ASP A 161 5.43 -17.26 15.92
N ILE A 162 4.71 -17.11 14.79
CA ILE A 162 5.03 -16.12 13.76
C ILE A 162 4.86 -14.70 14.30
N GLU A 163 3.76 -14.41 14.99
CA GLU A 163 3.55 -13.14 15.66
C GLU A 163 4.73 -12.82 16.59
N ARG A 164 5.12 -13.77 17.43
CA ARG A 164 6.26 -13.62 18.35
C ARG A 164 7.56 -13.38 17.59
N LEU A 165 7.87 -14.19 16.57
CA LEU A 165 9.07 -14.02 15.74
C LEU A 165 9.20 -12.60 15.19
N VAL A 166 8.11 -12.07 14.65
CA VAL A 166 8.08 -10.72 14.08
C VAL A 166 8.27 -9.67 15.17
N LEU A 167 7.49 -9.75 16.25
CA LEU A 167 7.53 -8.76 17.33
C LEU A 167 8.88 -8.76 18.06
N ASP A 168 9.46 -9.92 18.38
CA ASP A 168 10.77 -10.05 19.02
C ASP A 168 11.87 -9.48 18.10
N THR A 169 11.75 -9.69 16.78
CA THR A 169 12.72 -9.13 15.82
C THR A 169 12.63 -7.60 15.79
N LEU A 170 11.43 -7.04 15.76
CA LEU A 170 11.22 -5.58 15.79
C LEU A 170 11.66 -4.98 17.12
N GLU A 171 11.38 -5.63 18.25
CA GLU A 171 11.84 -5.17 19.58
C GLU A 171 13.36 -5.17 19.69
N ARG A 172 14.02 -6.22 19.16
CA ARG A 172 15.47 -6.29 19.10
C ARG A 172 16.03 -5.13 18.28
N VAL A 173 15.50 -4.87 17.10
CA VAL A 173 15.92 -3.74 16.24
C VAL A 173 15.70 -2.40 16.95
N ALA A 174 14.58 -2.22 17.63
CA ALA A 174 14.29 -1.00 18.39
C ALA A 174 15.24 -0.78 19.57
N THR A 175 15.69 -1.87 20.21
CA THR A 175 16.55 -1.83 21.39
C THR A 175 18.03 -1.70 21.04
N GLU A 176 18.50 -2.49 20.08
CA GLU A 176 19.91 -2.57 19.70
C GLU A 176 20.28 -1.56 18.62
N GLY A 177 19.29 -1.06 17.87
CA GLY A 177 19.48 -0.24 16.69
C GLY A 177 19.94 -1.03 15.48
N LEU A 178 20.21 -0.32 14.39
CA LEU A 178 20.74 -0.86 13.15
C LEU A 178 22.14 -0.28 12.87
N PRO A 179 23.01 -1.02 12.18
CA PRO A 179 24.28 -0.48 11.71
C PRO A 179 24.07 0.79 10.88
N VAL A 180 24.76 1.86 11.23
CA VAL A 180 24.62 3.16 10.54
C VAL A 180 24.90 3.05 9.04
N GLU A 181 25.80 2.17 8.65
CA GLU A 181 26.14 1.96 7.25
C GLU A 181 25.00 1.30 6.46
N GLN A 182 24.21 0.44 7.10
CA GLN A 182 23.00 -0.14 6.49
C GLN A 182 21.94 0.94 6.25
N VAL A 183 21.68 1.78 7.24
CA VAL A 183 20.74 2.90 7.12
C VAL A 183 21.20 3.88 6.03
N ARG A 184 22.50 4.19 5.97
CA ARG A 184 23.07 5.03 4.91
C ARG A 184 22.92 4.42 3.52
N ALA A 185 23.12 3.12 3.40
CA ALA A 185 22.95 2.43 2.12
C ALA A 185 21.50 2.54 1.60
N VAL A 186 20.52 2.29 2.46
CA VAL A 186 19.10 2.44 2.12
C VAL A 186 18.74 3.88 1.76
N LEU A 187 19.21 4.86 2.55
CA LEU A 187 19.02 6.28 2.22
C LEU A 187 19.62 6.65 0.87
N HIS A 188 20.81 6.14 0.57
CA HIS A 188 21.45 6.38 -0.72
C HIS A 188 20.69 5.76 -1.88
N GLN A 189 20.14 4.56 -1.69
CA GLN A 189 19.27 3.92 -2.70
C GLN A 189 18.00 4.72 -2.93
N LEU A 190 17.33 5.20 -1.87
CA LEU A 190 16.16 6.07 -1.98
C LEU A 190 16.50 7.37 -2.73
N GLU A 191 17.65 8.00 -2.41
CA GLU A 191 18.11 9.20 -3.11
C GLU A 191 18.39 8.94 -4.58
N LEU A 192 19.04 7.83 -4.92
CA LEU A 192 19.30 7.44 -6.31
C LEU A 192 17.99 7.22 -7.07
N HIS A 193 17.06 6.48 -6.47
CA HIS A 193 15.76 6.20 -7.08
C HIS A 193 14.98 7.50 -7.38
N GLN A 194 15.01 8.46 -6.47
CA GLN A 194 14.38 9.77 -6.67
C GLN A 194 15.05 10.63 -7.76
N ARG A 195 16.37 10.46 -7.96
CA ARG A 195 17.13 11.23 -8.96
C ARG A 195 17.21 10.57 -10.31
N GLU A 196 16.96 9.28 -10.38
CA GLU A 196 17.10 8.52 -11.62
C GLU A 196 15.88 8.70 -12.51
N ILE A 197 16.08 9.37 -13.63
CA ILE A 197 15.08 9.49 -14.68
C ILE A 197 15.22 8.27 -15.57
N SER A 198 14.65 7.14 -15.16
CA SER A 198 14.65 5.91 -15.93
C SER A 198 13.43 5.86 -16.86
N GLY A 199 13.67 5.44 -18.09
CA GLY A 199 12.60 5.17 -19.07
C GLY A 199 12.28 3.68 -19.19
N ASP A 200 12.91 2.84 -18.37
CA ASP A 200 12.70 1.39 -18.37
C ASP A 200 11.34 1.05 -17.75
N GLY A 201 10.43 0.57 -18.57
CA GLY A 201 9.06 0.23 -18.17
C GLY A 201 8.08 1.36 -18.51
N TYR A 202 7.88 2.32 -17.62
CA TYR A 202 6.98 3.46 -17.84
C TYR A 202 7.75 4.75 -18.11
N PRO A 203 7.26 5.61 -19.03
CA PRO A 203 7.83 6.95 -19.19
C PRO A 203 7.83 7.72 -17.86
N PHE A 204 8.92 8.41 -17.56
CA PHE A 204 9.11 9.13 -16.30
C PHE A 204 7.96 10.08 -15.95
N GLY A 205 7.45 10.85 -16.92
CA GLY A 205 6.31 11.74 -16.71
C GLY A 205 5.01 11.00 -16.33
N LEU A 206 4.83 9.75 -16.80
CA LEU A 206 3.72 8.92 -16.40
C LEU A 206 3.90 8.44 -14.95
N GLN A 207 5.12 8.06 -14.55
CA GLN A 207 5.43 7.67 -13.18
C GLN A 207 5.11 8.82 -12.20
N LEU A 208 5.57 10.04 -12.50
CA LEU A 208 5.24 11.23 -11.70
C LEU A 208 3.73 11.46 -11.62
N GLY A 209 3.03 11.30 -12.75
CA GLY A 209 1.56 11.42 -12.77
C GLY A 209 0.86 10.40 -11.87
N LEU A 210 1.34 9.15 -11.85
CA LEU A 210 0.79 8.10 -10.99
C LEU A 210 1.06 8.37 -9.51
N MET A 211 2.24 8.85 -9.15
CA MET A 211 2.55 9.29 -7.78
C MET A 211 1.64 10.45 -7.34
N ALA A 212 1.51 11.48 -8.16
CA ALA A 212 0.64 12.62 -7.91
C ALA A 212 -0.85 12.21 -7.77
N LEU A 213 -1.26 11.14 -8.48
CA LEU A 213 -2.64 10.67 -8.48
C LEU A 213 -3.07 10.18 -7.08
N THR A 214 -2.22 9.50 -6.34
CA THR A 214 -2.50 9.08 -4.95
C THR A 214 -2.81 10.28 -4.08
N GLY A 215 -1.96 11.32 -4.12
CA GLY A 215 -2.22 12.57 -3.40
C GLY A 215 -3.57 13.20 -3.78
N ALA A 216 -3.87 13.28 -5.08
CA ALA A 216 -5.11 13.87 -5.59
C ALA A 216 -6.36 13.06 -5.17
N ILE A 217 -6.32 11.73 -5.23
CA ILE A 217 -7.43 10.85 -4.84
C ILE A 217 -7.76 11.01 -3.36
N HIS A 218 -6.74 11.11 -2.54
CA HIS A 218 -6.91 11.30 -1.09
C HIS A 218 -7.07 12.76 -0.64
N ARG A 219 -7.30 13.67 -1.61
CA ARG A 219 -7.57 15.10 -1.37
C ARG A 219 -6.40 15.86 -0.73
N GLY A 220 -5.20 15.35 -0.89
CA GLY A 220 -3.96 16.05 -0.61
C GLY A 220 -3.50 16.92 -1.79
N ASP A 221 -2.39 17.62 -1.60
CA ASP A 221 -1.72 18.30 -2.71
C ASP A 221 -1.02 17.27 -3.58
N PRO A 222 -1.40 17.09 -4.85
CA PRO A 222 -0.78 16.10 -5.72
C PRO A 222 0.70 16.35 -6.01
N VAL A 223 1.20 17.56 -5.77
CA VAL A 223 2.60 17.95 -6.02
C VAL A 223 3.45 17.80 -4.75
N ALA A 224 2.83 17.71 -3.57
CA ALA A 224 3.56 17.67 -2.29
C ALA A 224 4.43 16.43 -2.11
N VAL A 225 4.17 15.35 -2.86
CA VAL A 225 4.88 14.05 -2.78
C VAL A 225 5.82 13.79 -3.97
N LEU A 226 5.94 14.77 -4.87
CA LEU A 226 6.89 14.75 -6.00
C LEU A 226 8.18 15.46 -5.62
#